data_c4a9c3e5ac6f9c486d1011de589c1e72
#
_entry.id   c4a9c3e5ac6f9c486d1011de589c1e72
#
_cell.length_a   1.000
_cell.length_b   1.000
_cell.length_c   1.000
_cell.angle_alpha   90.00
_cell.angle_beta   90.00
_cell.angle_gamma   90.00
#
_symmetry.space_group_name_H-M   'P 1'
#
loop_
_entity.id
_entity.type
_entity.pdbx_description
1 polymer ?
#
loop_
_entity_poly.entity_id
_entity_poly.type
_entity_poly.pdbx_seq_one_letter_code
_entity_poly.pdbx_strand_id
1 'polypeptide(L)'
;MAQTDLHIHSSLTAGGELSPRALAERCCEARLTLAALTDRRAVSGVPECIWRGAQLGVRIVPGIELDCRWREQDFLTLGIGIDITCPALLEIERTRNDSVQSFVAEQAIHTIHEAGGLAVLMPPNEMDDTFPVAAFDGIAAYGSHARADTARYLSLARKYGLLVTGG
;
A
#
# COMPACT_ATOMS: atom_id res chain seq x y z
N MET A 1 -14.07 18.96 -1.57
CA MET A 1 -13.59 17.75 -2.25
C MET A 1 -13.21 16.73 -1.20
N ALA A 2 -13.52 15.45 -1.41
CA ALA A 2 -13.04 14.39 -0.55
C ALA A 2 -11.50 14.33 -0.62
N GLN A 3 -10.83 14.36 0.53
CA GLN A 3 -9.38 14.19 0.59
C GLN A 3 -9.09 12.73 0.96
N THR A 4 -8.18 12.12 0.22
CA THR A 4 -7.83 10.71 0.37
C THR A 4 -6.32 10.53 0.44
N ASP A 5 -5.88 9.58 1.26
CA ASP A 5 -4.50 9.12 1.31
C ASP A 5 -4.51 7.58 1.41
N LEU A 6 -3.98 6.92 0.39
CA LEU A 6 -4.00 5.46 0.30
C LEU A 6 -2.65 4.81 0.65
N HIS A 7 -1.75 5.57 1.27
CA HIS A 7 -0.44 5.06 1.68
C HIS A 7 0.01 5.71 2.98
N ILE A 8 -0.53 5.23 4.11
CA ILE A 8 -0.13 5.71 5.44
C ILE A 8 0.39 4.58 6.32
N HIS A 9 1.35 4.91 7.19
CA HIS A 9 1.99 3.97 8.10
C HIS A 9 1.77 4.34 9.55
N SER A 10 1.54 3.32 10.39
CA SER A 10 1.55 3.45 11.83
C SER A 10 2.92 3.08 12.44
N SER A 11 3.00 3.10 13.76
CA SER A 11 4.19 2.67 14.52
C SER A 11 4.54 1.19 14.36
N LEU A 12 3.73 0.41 13.63
CA LEU A 12 4.06 -0.96 13.26
C LEU A 12 5.06 -1.03 12.11
N THR A 13 5.20 0.05 11.34
CA THR A 13 6.25 0.22 10.33
C THR A 13 7.44 0.94 10.94
N ALA A 14 8.66 0.49 10.64
CA ALA A 14 9.88 1.15 11.10
C ALA A 14 9.90 2.63 10.67
N GLY A 15 10.07 3.54 11.63
CA GLY A 15 10.01 4.99 11.41
C GLY A 15 8.62 5.60 11.55
N GLY A 16 7.55 4.79 11.71
CA GLY A 16 6.23 5.28 12.06
C GLY A 16 6.17 5.71 13.53
N GLU A 17 5.58 6.86 13.81
CA GLU A 17 5.54 7.45 15.16
C GLU A 17 4.19 7.27 15.85
N LEU A 18 3.11 7.19 15.07
CA LEU A 18 1.75 7.17 15.59
C LEU A 18 1.22 5.75 15.72
N SER A 19 0.58 5.43 16.86
CA SER A 19 -0.20 4.18 16.96
C SER A 19 -1.32 4.17 15.90
N PRO A 20 -1.86 2.99 15.53
CA PRO A 20 -2.98 2.91 14.58
C PRO A 20 -4.16 3.79 14.98
N ARG A 21 -4.45 3.88 16.29
CA ARG A 21 -5.46 4.77 16.84
C ARG A 21 -5.15 6.25 16.63
N ALA A 22 -3.94 6.68 17.02
CA ALA A 22 -3.51 8.07 16.86
C ALA A 22 -3.42 8.48 15.38
N LEU A 23 -3.07 7.53 14.49
CA LEU A 23 -3.06 7.74 13.06
C LEU A 23 -4.47 8.05 12.51
N ALA A 24 -5.51 7.31 12.96
CA ALA A 24 -6.89 7.61 12.59
C ALA A 24 -7.32 9.01 13.08
N GLU A 25 -6.88 9.42 14.27
CA GLU A 25 -7.10 10.78 14.80
C GLU A 25 -6.41 11.83 13.93
N ARG A 26 -5.17 11.57 13.51
CA ARG A 26 -4.41 12.44 12.60
C ARG A 26 -5.07 12.56 11.22
N CYS A 27 -5.64 11.48 10.70
CA CYS A 27 -6.41 11.51 9.45
C CYS A 27 -7.62 12.44 9.57
N CYS A 28 -8.34 12.38 10.68
CA CYS A 28 -9.47 13.27 10.94
C CYS A 28 -9.04 14.75 11.03
N GLU A 29 -7.96 15.04 11.76
CA GLU A 29 -7.39 16.40 11.85
C GLU A 29 -6.95 16.92 10.46
N ALA A 30 -6.39 16.05 9.62
CA ALA A 30 -6.01 16.36 8.24
C ALA A 30 -7.23 16.44 7.29
N ARG A 31 -8.46 16.25 7.81
CA ARG A 31 -9.70 16.26 7.02
C ARG A 31 -9.76 15.21 5.93
N LEU A 32 -9.07 14.10 6.10
CA LEU A 32 -9.22 12.96 5.21
C LEU A 32 -10.60 12.33 5.43
N THR A 33 -11.24 11.96 4.34
CA THR A 33 -12.50 11.20 4.35
C THR A 33 -12.27 9.72 4.13
N LEU A 34 -11.14 9.37 3.51
CA LEU A 34 -10.71 8.02 3.21
C LEU A 34 -9.19 7.92 3.38
N ALA A 35 -8.71 6.87 4.05
CA ALA A 35 -7.29 6.55 4.12
C ALA A 35 -7.09 5.03 4.07
N ALA A 36 -5.93 4.56 3.58
CA ALA A 36 -5.57 3.15 3.68
C ALA A 36 -4.37 2.98 4.60
N LEU A 37 -4.55 2.21 5.68
CA LEU A 37 -3.43 1.81 6.53
C LEU A 37 -2.67 0.69 5.84
N THR A 38 -1.43 0.98 5.45
CA THR A 38 -0.58 0.10 4.65
C THR A 38 0.75 -0.15 5.35
N ASP A 39 0.70 -0.60 6.60
CA ASP A 39 1.91 -0.91 7.34
C ASP A 39 2.75 -1.97 6.63
N ARG A 40 4.06 -1.81 6.70
CA ARG A 40 5.01 -2.68 6.02
C ARG A 40 5.00 -4.07 6.63
N ARG A 41 4.56 -5.06 5.84
CA ARG A 41 4.43 -6.47 6.24
C ARG A 41 3.64 -6.67 7.53
N ALA A 42 2.62 -5.82 7.78
CA ALA A 42 1.80 -5.90 8.97
C ALA A 42 0.35 -5.50 8.71
N VAL A 43 -0.57 -6.24 9.32
CA VAL A 43 -2.02 -6.01 9.23
C VAL A 43 -2.68 -5.88 10.60
N SER A 44 -1.96 -6.19 11.69
CA SER A 44 -2.52 -6.23 13.06
C SER A 44 -2.99 -4.86 13.57
N GLY A 45 -2.50 -3.76 13.01
CA GLY A 45 -2.95 -2.39 13.35
C GLY A 45 -4.27 -1.99 12.69
N VAL A 46 -4.69 -2.70 11.65
CA VAL A 46 -5.87 -2.33 10.84
C VAL A 46 -7.18 -2.31 11.65
N PRO A 47 -7.50 -3.32 12.50
CA PRO A 47 -8.76 -3.31 13.25
C PRO A 47 -8.91 -2.10 14.16
N GLU A 48 -7.85 -1.72 14.87
CA GLU A 48 -7.87 -0.55 15.77
C GLU A 48 -8.05 0.75 14.99
N CYS A 49 -7.32 0.88 13.87
CA CYS A 49 -7.41 2.06 13.01
C CYS A 49 -8.81 2.22 12.40
N ILE A 50 -9.42 1.13 11.90
CA ILE A 50 -10.79 1.11 11.38
C ILE A 50 -11.79 1.52 12.45
N TRP A 51 -11.71 0.89 13.63
CA TRP A 51 -12.62 1.17 14.73
C TRP A 51 -12.57 2.66 15.14
N ARG A 52 -11.37 3.22 15.25
CA ARG A 52 -11.21 4.64 15.61
C ARG A 52 -11.63 5.56 14.47
N GLY A 53 -11.27 5.26 13.24
CA GLY A 53 -11.68 6.02 12.05
C GLY A 53 -13.19 6.14 11.93
N ALA A 54 -13.93 5.04 12.16
CA ALA A 54 -15.38 5.02 12.12
C ALA A 54 -16.02 5.99 13.12
N GLN A 55 -15.46 6.13 14.32
CA GLN A 55 -15.92 7.09 15.33
C GLN A 55 -15.69 8.55 14.92
N LEU A 56 -14.69 8.80 14.09
CA LEU A 56 -14.26 10.13 13.66
C LEU A 56 -14.80 10.51 12.28
N GLY A 57 -15.57 9.61 11.63
CA GLY A 57 -16.09 9.84 10.28
C GLY A 57 -15.02 9.68 9.17
N VAL A 58 -13.90 9.02 9.46
CA VAL A 58 -12.86 8.68 8.49
C VAL A 58 -13.00 7.20 8.11
N ARG A 59 -13.17 6.92 6.82
CA ARG A 59 -13.15 5.54 6.32
C ARG A 59 -11.71 5.06 6.21
N ILE A 60 -11.35 4.03 6.98
CA ILE A 60 -10.06 3.36 6.86
C ILE A 60 -10.22 2.10 6.02
N VAL A 61 -9.42 1.97 4.98
CA VAL A 61 -9.33 0.80 4.10
C VAL A 61 -8.21 -0.11 4.62
N PRO A 62 -8.45 -1.42 4.77
CA PRO A 62 -7.40 -2.37 5.07
C PRO A 62 -6.34 -2.38 3.99
N GLY A 63 -5.08 -2.33 4.36
CA GLY A 63 -3.97 -2.41 3.41
C GLY A 63 -2.72 -3.03 4.01
N ILE A 64 -1.74 -3.26 3.17
CA ILE A 64 -0.41 -3.75 3.51
C ILE A 64 0.61 -3.20 2.50
N GLU A 65 1.83 -2.94 2.94
CA GLU A 65 2.98 -2.68 2.07
C GLU A 65 3.89 -3.89 2.04
N LEU A 66 4.29 -4.31 0.83
CA LEU A 66 5.22 -5.42 0.60
C LEU A 66 6.46 -4.94 -0.13
N ASP A 67 7.63 -5.36 0.39
CA ASP A 67 8.92 -5.22 -0.30
C ASP A 67 8.98 -6.20 -1.46
N CYS A 68 9.21 -5.70 -2.65
CA CYS A 68 9.24 -6.50 -3.86
C CYS A 68 10.54 -6.34 -4.62
N ARG A 69 10.87 -7.33 -5.41
CA ARG A 69 12.01 -7.33 -6.32
C ARG A 69 11.61 -7.84 -7.70
N TRP A 70 12.06 -7.12 -8.71
CA TRP A 70 12.04 -7.53 -10.11
C TRP A 70 13.45 -7.50 -10.66
N ARG A 71 14.02 -8.68 -10.96
CA ARG A 71 15.46 -8.81 -11.29
C ARG A 71 16.33 -8.22 -10.19
N GLU A 72 17.18 -7.23 -10.50
CA GLU A 72 18.05 -6.53 -9.55
C GLU A 72 17.40 -5.27 -8.95
N GLN A 73 16.13 -5.02 -9.25
CA GLN A 73 15.44 -3.78 -8.85
C GLN A 73 14.47 -4.01 -7.70
N ASP A 74 14.69 -3.32 -6.61
CA ASP A 74 13.75 -3.29 -5.48
C ASP A 74 12.67 -2.23 -5.70
N PHE A 75 11.45 -2.55 -5.30
CA PHE A 75 10.30 -1.66 -5.35
C PHE A 75 9.27 -2.05 -4.29
N LEU A 76 8.20 -1.28 -4.15
CA LEU A 76 7.14 -1.54 -3.20
C LEU A 76 5.83 -1.85 -3.93
N THR A 77 5.02 -2.72 -3.32
CA THR A 77 3.64 -3.00 -3.74
C THR A 77 2.70 -2.77 -2.58
N LEU A 78 1.64 -2.01 -2.80
CA LEU A 78 0.57 -1.87 -1.83
C LEU A 78 -0.55 -2.86 -2.14
N GLY A 79 -1.01 -3.59 -1.12
CA GLY A 79 -2.27 -4.31 -1.15
C GLY A 79 -3.35 -3.42 -0.56
N ILE A 80 -4.39 -3.09 -1.32
CA ILE A 80 -5.47 -2.21 -0.90
C ILE A 80 -6.80 -2.96 -0.89
N GLY A 81 -7.57 -2.86 0.20
CA GLY A 81 -8.87 -3.54 0.34
C GLY A 81 -8.75 -5.03 0.63
N ILE A 82 -7.69 -5.43 1.30
CA ILE A 82 -7.37 -6.82 1.64
C ILE A 82 -8.23 -7.38 2.77
N ASP A 83 -8.46 -8.69 2.77
CA ASP A 83 -8.92 -9.43 3.94
C ASP A 83 -7.74 -9.68 4.88
N ILE A 84 -7.69 -8.96 6.00
CA ILE A 84 -6.63 -9.07 7.00
C ILE A 84 -6.61 -10.42 7.74
N THR A 85 -7.60 -11.28 7.54
CA THR A 85 -7.64 -12.63 8.09
C THR A 85 -7.04 -13.68 7.15
N CYS A 86 -6.62 -13.28 5.95
CA CYS A 86 -5.97 -14.16 4.97
C CYS A 86 -4.71 -14.81 5.58
N PRO A 87 -4.61 -16.15 5.60
CA PRO A 87 -3.50 -16.85 6.23
C PRO A 87 -2.12 -16.44 5.69
N ALA A 88 -2.02 -16.15 4.39
CA ALA A 88 -0.78 -15.74 3.77
C ALA A 88 -0.29 -14.39 4.33
N LEU A 89 -1.20 -13.43 4.56
CA LEU A 89 -0.86 -12.12 5.15
C LEU A 89 -0.46 -12.25 6.61
N LEU A 90 -1.14 -13.09 7.39
CA LEU A 90 -0.80 -13.37 8.79
C LEU A 90 0.58 -14.01 8.90
N GLU A 91 0.93 -14.91 7.98
CA GLU A 91 2.27 -15.51 7.94
C GLU A 91 3.35 -14.50 7.59
N ILE A 92 3.10 -13.59 6.64
CA ILE A 92 4.00 -12.47 6.32
C ILE A 92 4.25 -11.60 7.55
N GLU A 93 3.22 -11.26 8.31
CA GLU A 93 3.37 -10.47 9.52
C GLU A 93 4.13 -11.23 10.61
N ARG A 94 3.86 -12.52 10.80
CA ARG A 94 4.54 -13.36 11.79
C ARG A 94 6.04 -13.44 11.52
N THR A 95 6.45 -13.50 10.25
CA THR A 95 7.85 -13.64 9.81
C THR A 95 8.53 -12.31 9.47
N ARG A 96 7.87 -11.17 9.69
CA ARG A 96 8.38 -9.86 9.25
C ARG A 96 9.74 -9.46 9.83
N ASN A 97 10.09 -9.98 11.00
CA ASN A 97 11.37 -9.71 11.68
C ASN A 97 12.47 -10.74 11.31
N ASP A 98 12.08 -11.84 10.65
CA ASP A 98 13.03 -12.77 10.09
C ASP A 98 13.66 -12.13 8.84
N SER A 99 14.83 -12.55 8.43
CA SER A 99 15.60 -11.92 7.34
C SER A 99 14.73 -11.30 6.23
N VAL A 100 14.93 -9.99 5.94
CA VAL A 100 14.16 -9.23 4.96
C VAL A 100 14.39 -9.80 3.56
N GLN A 101 13.59 -10.78 3.17
CA GLN A 101 13.58 -11.27 1.80
C GLN A 101 12.47 -10.55 1.04
N SER A 102 12.85 -9.80 -0.01
CA SER A 102 11.89 -9.16 -0.89
C SER A 102 11.08 -10.23 -1.63
N PHE A 103 9.78 -9.98 -1.81
CA PHE A 103 8.93 -10.86 -2.63
C PHE A 103 9.25 -10.70 -4.10
N VAL A 104 9.19 -11.78 -4.85
CA VAL A 104 9.11 -11.66 -6.31
C VAL A 104 7.78 -10.99 -6.66
N ALA A 105 7.78 -10.12 -7.66
CA ALA A 105 6.60 -9.30 -8.03
C ALA A 105 5.32 -10.14 -8.15
N GLU A 106 5.40 -11.26 -8.87
CA GLU A 106 4.26 -12.15 -9.10
C GLU A 106 3.72 -12.77 -7.81
N GLN A 107 4.59 -13.10 -6.85
CA GLN A 107 4.19 -13.65 -5.55
C GLN A 107 3.46 -12.60 -4.73
N ALA A 108 3.95 -11.36 -4.68
CA ALA A 108 3.30 -10.27 -3.96
C ALA A 108 1.90 -9.99 -4.53
N ILE A 109 1.79 -9.87 -5.86
CA ILE A 109 0.51 -9.66 -6.54
C ILE A 109 -0.46 -10.82 -6.24
N HIS A 110 -0.01 -12.06 -6.39
CA HIS A 110 -0.83 -13.24 -6.10
C HIS A 110 -1.35 -13.24 -4.66
N THR A 111 -0.47 -12.98 -3.68
CA THR A 111 -0.84 -12.93 -2.26
C THR A 111 -1.89 -11.85 -1.97
N ILE A 112 -1.75 -10.67 -2.58
CA ILE A 112 -2.72 -9.58 -2.45
C ILE A 112 -4.07 -9.98 -3.06
N HIS A 113 -4.06 -10.60 -4.25
CA HIS A 113 -5.28 -11.09 -4.91
C HIS A 113 -5.95 -12.23 -4.12
N GLU A 114 -5.17 -13.16 -3.55
CA GLU A 114 -5.69 -14.21 -2.66
C GLU A 114 -6.41 -13.62 -1.44
N ALA A 115 -5.93 -12.48 -0.94
CA ALA A 115 -6.58 -11.72 0.12
C ALA A 115 -7.74 -10.82 -0.37
N GLY A 116 -8.15 -10.93 -1.64
CA GLY A 116 -9.26 -10.16 -2.23
C GLY A 116 -8.95 -8.68 -2.48
N GLY A 117 -7.70 -8.25 -2.34
CA GLY A 117 -7.25 -6.87 -2.51
C GLY A 117 -6.82 -6.53 -3.93
N LEU A 118 -6.50 -5.25 -4.14
CA LEU A 118 -5.91 -4.71 -5.35
C LEU A 118 -4.41 -4.51 -5.16
N ALA A 119 -3.60 -5.00 -6.09
CA ALA A 119 -2.16 -4.81 -6.10
C ALA A 119 -1.81 -3.48 -6.80
N VAL A 120 -1.29 -2.52 -6.03
CA VAL A 120 -0.91 -1.19 -6.52
C VAL A 120 0.59 -1.06 -6.56
N LEU A 121 1.13 -0.81 -7.75
CA LEU A 121 2.56 -0.57 -7.96
C LEU A 121 2.97 0.78 -7.37
N MET A 122 3.97 0.77 -6.50
CA MET A 122 4.78 1.93 -6.13
C MET A 122 5.99 1.94 -7.08
N PRO A 123 5.98 2.80 -8.13
CA PRO A 123 6.99 2.70 -9.16
C PRO A 123 8.40 2.95 -8.61
N PRO A 124 9.39 2.11 -8.97
CA PRO A 124 10.79 2.40 -8.68
C PRO A 124 11.28 3.60 -9.50
N ASN A 125 12.37 4.24 -9.05
CA ASN A 125 12.95 5.40 -9.74
C ASN A 125 13.36 5.10 -11.19
N GLU A 126 13.89 3.91 -11.42
CA GLU A 126 14.26 3.42 -12.74
C GLU A 126 13.41 2.19 -13.06
N MET A 127 12.75 2.20 -14.19
CA MET A 127 11.87 1.13 -14.63
C MET A 127 12.09 0.94 -16.13
N ASP A 128 12.58 -0.22 -16.51
CA ASP A 128 12.78 -0.58 -17.90
C ASP A 128 11.48 -1.05 -18.58
N ASP A 129 11.51 -1.22 -19.90
CA ASP A 129 10.33 -1.60 -20.69
C ASP A 129 9.88 -3.06 -20.42
N THR A 130 10.68 -3.85 -19.71
CA THR A 130 10.36 -5.24 -19.36
C THR A 130 9.71 -5.37 -18.00
N PHE A 131 9.61 -4.26 -17.23
CA PHE A 131 8.97 -4.27 -15.92
C PHE A 131 7.49 -4.65 -16.05
N PRO A 132 6.95 -5.57 -15.23
CA PRO A 132 5.63 -6.17 -15.41
C PRO A 132 4.48 -5.24 -14.98
N VAL A 133 4.46 -4.00 -15.46
CA VAL A 133 3.44 -2.99 -15.10
C VAL A 133 2.02 -3.49 -15.32
N ALA A 134 1.79 -4.25 -16.40
CA ALA A 134 0.47 -4.76 -16.75
C ALA A 134 -0.08 -5.83 -15.79
N ALA A 135 0.75 -6.36 -14.88
CA ALA A 135 0.33 -7.35 -13.90
C ALA A 135 -0.36 -6.73 -12.67
N PHE A 136 -0.23 -5.42 -12.49
CA PHE A 136 -0.83 -4.69 -11.38
C PHE A 136 -2.23 -4.18 -11.70
N ASP A 137 -3.05 -3.96 -10.66
CA ASP A 137 -4.38 -3.35 -10.79
C ASP A 137 -4.32 -1.82 -10.78
N GLY A 138 -3.29 -1.26 -10.17
CA GLY A 138 -3.13 0.18 -10.02
C GLY A 138 -1.67 0.62 -9.96
N ILE A 139 -1.47 1.93 -10.03
CA ILE A 139 -0.17 2.58 -9.91
C ILE A 139 -0.29 3.84 -9.06
N ALA A 140 0.63 4.03 -8.11
CA ALA A 140 0.74 5.24 -7.32
C ALA A 140 1.43 6.33 -8.14
N ALA A 141 0.64 7.23 -8.74
CA ALA A 141 1.15 8.29 -9.60
C ALA A 141 1.32 9.64 -8.89
N TYR A 142 0.78 9.76 -7.67
CA TYR A 142 0.86 10.97 -6.85
C TYR A 142 1.47 10.63 -5.49
N GLY A 143 2.17 11.59 -4.88
CA GLY A 143 2.82 11.43 -3.58
C GLY A 143 4.27 11.90 -3.60
N SER A 144 4.93 11.79 -2.45
CA SER A 144 6.32 12.26 -2.28
C SER A 144 7.31 11.53 -3.19
N HIS A 145 7.06 10.26 -3.47
CA HIS A 145 7.91 9.42 -4.32
C HIS A 145 7.67 9.62 -5.82
N ALA A 146 6.49 10.13 -6.22
CA ALA A 146 6.08 10.20 -7.62
C ALA A 146 6.24 11.57 -8.28
N ARG A 147 6.63 12.62 -7.54
CA ARG A 147 6.59 14.02 -8.01
C ARG A 147 7.35 14.29 -9.31
N ALA A 148 8.48 13.61 -9.52
CA ALA A 148 9.31 13.83 -10.71
C ALA A 148 8.72 13.20 -11.99
N ASP A 149 7.95 12.11 -11.85
CA ASP A 149 7.55 11.24 -12.97
C ASP A 149 6.04 11.03 -13.10
N THR A 150 5.22 11.85 -12.43
CA THR A 150 3.75 11.73 -12.46
C THR A 150 3.19 11.58 -13.88
N ALA A 151 3.68 12.37 -14.84
CA ALA A 151 3.21 12.30 -16.22
C ALA A 151 3.49 10.96 -16.88
N ARG A 152 4.66 10.35 -16.60
CA ARG A 152 5.04 9.01 -17.05
C ARG A 152 4.10 7.95 -16.45
N TYR A 153 3.85 8.01 -15.14
CA TYR A 153 2.99 7.03 -14.46
C TYR A 153 1.53 7.12 -14.92
N LEU A 154 1.02 8.33 -15.16
CA LEU A 154 -0.31 8.53 -15.77
C LEU A 154 -0.39 7.98 -17.20
N SER A 155 0.69 8.09 -17.98
CA SER A 155 0.77 7.48 -19.31
C SER A 155 0.74 5.96 -19.22
N LEU A 156 1.48 5.36 -18.29
CA LEU A 156 1.45 3.91 -18.04
C LEU A 156 0.08 3.44 -17.57
N ALA A 157 -0.57 4.17 -16.66
CA ALA A 157 -1.92 3.86 -16.22
C ALA A 157 -2.91 3.80 -17.38
N ARG A 158 -2.86 4.79 -18.28
CA ARG A 158 -3.71 4.81 -19.49
C ARG A 158 -3.38 3.65 -20.43
N LYS A 159 -2.09 3.38 -20.67
CA LYS A 159 -1.64 2.32 -21.57
C LYS A 159 -2.10 0.93 -21.12
N TYR A 160 -2.06 0.66 -19.82
CA TYR A 160 -2.35 -0.65 -19.26
C TYR A 160 -3.71 -0.75 -18.56
N GLY A 161 -4.51 0.32 -18.55
CA GLY A 161 -5.83 0.33 -17.92
C GLY A 161 -5.80 0.28 -16.40
N LEU A 162 -4.75 0.81 -15.75
CA LEU A 162 -4.55 0.74 -14.31
C LEU A 162 -5.32 1.83 -13.58
N LEU A 163 -5.74 1.51 -12.36
CA LEU A 163 -6.23 2.49 -11.40
C LEU A 163 -5.09 3.45 -11.01
N VAL A 164 -5.42 4.71 -10.74
CA VAL A 164 -4.45 5.71 -10.29
C VAL A 164 -4.69 6.03 -8.83
N THR A 165 -3.65 5.93 -8.02
CA THR A 165 -3.69 6.27 -6.60
C THR A 165 -2.66 7.33 -6.24
N GLY A 166 -2.72 7.81 -4.99
CA GLY A 166 -1.76 8.71 -4.38
C GLY A 166 -1.81 8.63 -2.87
N GLY A 167 -0.73 9.09 -2.24
CA GLY A 167 -0.56 9.18 -0.80
C GLY A 167 0.73 9.90 -0.46
#